data_46444f8de3227685b6f123bb177a8a8a
#
_entry.id   46444f8de3227685b6f123bb177a8a8a
#
_cell.length_a   1.000
_cell.length_b   1.000
_cell.length_c   1.000
_cell.angle_alpha   90.00
_cell.angle_beta   90.00
_cell.angle_gamma   90.00
#
_symmetry.space_group_name_H-M   'P 1'
#
loop_
_entity.id
_entity.type
_entity.pdbx_description
1 polymer ?
#
loop_
_entity_poly.entity_id
_entity_poly.type
_entity_poly.pdbx_seq_one_letter_code
_entity_poly.pdbx_strand_id
1 'polypeptide(L)'
;MLFRMIVLAALAAPAVVQAQVAADGTDKPVKLAVLLVFDQFRGDYPGRWKAQYGPDGLNRFLEQGAWYANAHYPYAVTVTGAGHASLVAGAAPAIHGIIGNDWRDPASGASVYCATTERYQRVPPARPMAPRPGAATAPAIRRGAGSPERLLGPTVGDALRANPQSASKIASFSLKDRGAVLPGGLKGNIVYWWDSDSGDFVTSTYYRDKVAEWVADFNAKKPADKWFGTTWNRLRVDLDYDKLAGPDDVTGEGPGIARKQGRAFPHSFPSETGKPDKTYYSALYTSPFSNELLADFALEAVRVEKLGQRDVPDLLCVSFSANDVVGHMWGPDSHEVLDITLRTDALLARFFKELDAIVGKGNYGVVLSADHGVCPLPEVARSKGAKAARRIDGVKLGQGLVAHLREEFKLGEKVQPLMGSLDENLYLNPKAFGDTDIAKVREAPADWLRKQQGIGSC
;
A
#
# COMPACT_ATOMS: atom_id res chain seq x y z
N MET A 1 -47.49 -46.57 -18.23
CA MET A 1 -47.93 -45.23 -17.79
C MET A 1 -46.82 -44.69 -16.85
N LEU A 2 -45.87 -43.93 -17.45
CA LEU A 2 -44.73 -43.38 -16.68
C LEU A 2 -45.04 -41.88 -16.45
N PHE A 3 -45.20 -41.51 -15.17
CA PHE A 3 -45.29 -40.12 -14.75
C PHE A 3 -43.87 -39.53 -14.62
N ARG A 4 -43.52 -38.61 -15.50
CA ARG A 4 -42.32 -37.76 -15.34
C ARG A 4 -42.68 -36.59 -14.45
N MET A 5 -42.11 -36.54 -13.23
CA MET A 5 -42.08 -35.34 -12.41
C MET A 5 -41.01 -34.39 -12.95
N ILE A 6 -41.45 -33.23 -13.41
CA ILE A 6 -40.55 -32.09 -13.72
C ILE A 6 -40.36 -31.30 -12.41
N VAL A 7 -39.16 -31.35 -11.87
CA VAL A 7 -38.78 -30.46 -10.76
C VAL A 7 -38.29 -29.14 -11.34
N LEU A 8 -39.12 -28.10 -11.23
CA LEU A 8 -38.68 -26.72 -11.48
C LEU A 8 -37.80 -26.24 -10.32
N ALA A 9 -36.51 -26.15 -10.55
CA ALA A 9 -35.60 -25.42 -9.64
C ALA A 9 -35.78 -23.91 -9.92
N ALA A 10 -36.40 -23.22 -8.98
CA ALA A 10 -36.42 -21.75 -8.99
C ALA A 10 -35.03 -21.24 -8.61
N LEU A 11 -34.31 -20.74 -9.58
CA LEU A 11 -33.10 -19.95 -9.37
C LEU A 11 -33.49 -18.61 -8.72
N ALA A 12 -33.33 -18.48 -7.41
CA ALA A 12 -33.40 -17.19 -6.74
C ALA A 12 -32.19 -16.35 -7.19
N ALA A 13 -32.43 -15.38 -8.07
CA ALA A 13 -31.44 -14.35 -8.37
C ALA A 13 -31.14 -13.55 -7.10
N PRO A 14 -29.89 -13.23 -6.79
CA PRO A 14 -29.57 -12.37 -5.67
C PRO A 14 -30.22 -11.00 -5.90
N ALA A 15 -31.02 -10.53 -4.94
CA ALA A 15 -31.55 -9.19 -4.95
C ALA A 15 -30.39 -8.21 -4.93
N VAL A 16 -30.15 -7.53 -6.04
CA VAL A 16 -29.28 -6.35 -6.07
C VAL A 16 -30.00 -5.29 -5.26
N VAL A 17 -29.53 -5.08 -4.04
CA VAL A 17 -29.93 -3.91 -3.24
C VAL A 17 -29.33 -2.70 -3.94
N GLN A 18 -30.11 -2.07 -4.80
CA GLN A 18 -29.83 -0.73 -5.27
C GLN A 18 -30.03 0.20 -4.06
N ALA A 19 -28.90 0.64 -3.48
CA ALA A 19 -28.94 1.77 -2.57
C ALA A 19 -29.46 2.96 -3.38
N GLN A 20 -30.72 3.34 -3.16
CA GLN A 20 -31.22 4.63 -3.61
C GLN A 20 -30.48 5.70 -2.80
N VAL A 21 -29.40 6.22 -3.37
CA VAL A 21 -28.84 7.50 -2.93
C VAL A 21 -29.93 8.52 -3.22
N ALA A 22 -30.47 9.13 -2.17
CA ALA A 22 -31.37 10.27 -2.33
C ALA A 22 -30.64 11.32 -3.15
N ALA A 23 -31.08 11.54 -4.38
CA ALA A 23 -30.59 12.59 -5.25
C ALA A 23 -31.08 13.92 -4.69
N ASP A 24 -30.30 14.53 -3.81
CA ASP A 24 -30.39 15.95 -3.59
C ASP A 24 -29.88 16.63 -4.86
N GLY A 25 -30.83 17.12 -5.65
CA GLY A 25 -30.82 17.69 -7.00
C GLY A 25 -29.62 18.54 -7.46
N THR A 26 -28.42 17.99 -7.43
CA THR A 26 -27.28 18.56 -8.14
C THR A 26 -26.65 17.48 -9.02
N ASP A 27 -27.29 17.19 -10.14
CA ASP A 27 -26.75 16.38 -11.26
C ASP A 27 -25.58 17.10 -11.98
N LYS A 28 -24.71 17.77 -11.25
CA LYS A 28 -23.49 18.31 -11.85
C LYS A 28 -22.48 17.18 -11.98
N PRO A 29 -22.02 16.87 -13.18
CA PRO A 29 -21.00 15.85 -13.36
C PRO A 29 -19.72 16.23 -12.57
N VAL A 30 -19.18 15.29 -11.83
CA VAL A 30 -17.92 15.43 -11.10
C VAL A 30 -16.80 15.68 -12.13
N LYS A 31 -16.07 16.79 -11.99
CA LYS A 31 -14.94 17.14 -12.86
C LYS A 31 -13.64 16.48 -12.43
N LEU A 32 -13.49 16.14 -11.14
CA LEU A 32 -12.32 15.46 -10.60
C LEU A 32 -12.77 14.35 -9.65
N ALA A 33 -12.50 13.11 -10.00
CA ALA A 33 -12.55 12.00 -9.07
C ALA A 33 -11.21 11.92 -8.31
N VAL A 34 -11.26 11.87 -6.98
CA VAL A 34 -10.08 11.79 -6.12
C VAL A 34 -10.12 10.50 -5.33
N LEU A 35 -9.13 9.64 -5.51
CA LEU A 35 -8.90 8.45 -4.69
C LEU A 35 -7.73 8.72 -3.74
N LEU A 36 -8.02 8.75 -2.44
CA LEU A 36 -7.03 8.83 -1.38
C LEU A 36 -6.84 7.46 -0.76
N VAL A 37 -5.62 6.95 -0.77
CA VAL A 37 -5.27 5.67 -0.15
C VAL A 37 -4.30 5.95 0.99
N PHE A 38 -4.67 5.57 2.21
CA PHE A 38 -3.76 5.58 3.35
C PHE A 38 -3.26 4.15 3.58
N ASP A 39 -2.00 3.92 3.22
CA ASP A 39 -1.34 2.62 3.28
C ASP A 39 -1.34 2.08 4.73
N GLN A 40 -1.79 0.84 4.93
CA GLN A 40 -1.92 0.18 6.24
C GLN A 40 -2.90 0.86 7.22
N PHE A 41 -3.83 1.69 6.75
CA PHE A 41 -4.74 2.43 7.62
C PHE A 41 -5.87 1.52 8.13
N ARG A 42 -5.75 1.10 9.37
CA ARG A 42 -6.67 0.12 10.00
C ARG A 42 -8.09 0.66 10.09
N GLY A 43 -9.07 -0.21 9.81
CA GLY A 43 -10.49 0.16 9.75
C GLY A 43 -11.09 0.68 11.07
N ASP A 44 -10.45 0.44 12.22
CA ASP A 44 -10.88 0.97 13.51
C ASP A 44 -10.36 2.38 13.82
N TYR A 45 -9.29 2.87 13.17
CA TYR A 45 -8.70 4.19 13.47
C TYR A 45 -9.69 5.34 13.34
N PRO A 46 -10.54 5.42 12.30
CA PRO A 46 -11.53 6.49 12.21
C PRO A 46 -12.49 6.54 13.38
N GLY A 47 -12.97 5.40 13.85
CA GLY A 47 -13.85 5.32 15.01
C GLY A 47 -13.12 5.48 16.35
N ARG A 48 -11.93 4.87 16.46
CA ARG A 48 -11.13 4.80 17.69
C ARG A 48 -10.75 6.18 18.23
N TRP A 49 -10.39 7.08 17.32
CA TRP A 49 -9.92 8.41 17.69
C TRP A 49 -10.83 9.54 17.18
N LYS A 50 -12.09 9.22 16.84
CA LYS A 50 -13.06 10.18 16.29
C LYS A 50 -13.14 11.48 17.07
N ALA A 51 -13.12 11.43 18.40
CA ALA A 51 -13.21 12.59 19.27
C ALA A 51 -12.00 13.55 19.19
N GLN A 52 -10.92 13.13 18.56
CA GLN A 52 -9.67 13.90 18.42
C GLN A 52 -9.55 14.59 17.06
N TYR A 53 -10.39 14.22 16.10
CA TYR A 53 -10.36 14.78 14.74
C TYR A 53 -11.12 16.10 14.64
N GLY A 54 -10.64 16.96 13.74
CA GLY A 54 -11.34 18.17 13.34
C GLY A 54 -12.55 17.87 12.43
N PRO A 55 -13.41 18.87 12.19
CA PRO A 55 -14.62 18.68 11.38
C PRO A 55 -14.34 18.51 9.89
N ASP A 56 -13.24 19.06 9.38
CA ASP A 56 -12.95 19.16 7.94
C ASP A 56 -11.99 18.06 7.42
N GLY A 57 -11.48 17.20 8.31
CA GLY A 57 -10.60 16.08 7.99
C GLY A 57 -11.36 14.76 7.92
N LEU A 58 -10.96 13.78 8.75
CA LEU A 58 -11.58 12.45 8.81
C LEU A 58 -13.05 12.49 9.22
N ASN A 59 -13.43 13.39 10.14
CA ASN A 59 -14.82 13.52 10.53
C ASN A 59 -15.74 13.95 9.38
N ARG A 60 -15.22 14.67 8.37
CA ARG A 60 -16.00 14.98 7.17
C ARG A 60 -16.51 13.73 6.45
N PHE A 61 -15.68 12.67 6.37
CA PHE A 61 -16.10 11.38 5.78
C PHE A 61 -17.10 10.64 6.66
N LEU A 62 -16.90 10.67 7.98
CA LEU A 62 -17.77 9.98 8.94
C LEU A 62 -19.16 10.62 9.06
N GLU A 63 -19.27 11.93 8.86
CA GLU A 63 -20.49 12.70 9.13
C GLU A 63 -21.21 13.16 7.86
N GLN A 64 -20.49 13.35 6.76
CA GLN A 64 -21.03 13.87 5.49
C GLN A 64 -20.89 12.88 4.33
N GLY A 65 -20.17 11.79 4.51
CA GLY A 65 -19.91 10.78 3.50
C GLY A 65 -20.71 9.49 3.68
N ALA A 66 -20.61 8.58 2.70
CA ALA A 66 -21.05 7.19 2.84
C ALA A 66 -19.91 6.36 3.46
N TRP A 67 -20.09 5.94 4.70
CA TRP A 67 -19.10 5.20 5.48
C TRP A 67 -19.39 3.70 5.47
N TYR A 68 -18.49 2.90 4.91
CA TYR A 68 -18.58 1.44 4.89
C TYR A 68 -17.77 0.86 6.07
N ALA A 69 -18.39 0.75 7.23
CA ALA A 69 -17.73 0.34 8.47
C ALA A 69 -17.26 -1.13 8.48
N ASN A 70 -17.75 -1.97 7.57
CA ASN A 70 -17.45 -3.40 7.48
C ASN A 70 -16.97 -3.78 6.07
N ALA A 71 -15.97 -3.05 5.56
CA ALA A 71 -15.36 -3.35 4.27
C ALA A 71 -14.16 -4.30 4.47
N HIS A 72 -14.18 -5.47 3.83
CA HIS A 72 -13.13 -6.47 3.89
C HIS A 72 -12.63 -6.83 2.50
N TYR A 73 -11.33 -7.05 2.39
CA TYR A 73 -10.76 -7.66 1.20
C TYR A 73 -11.07 -9.17 1.18
N PRO A 74 -11.61 -9.71 0.07
CA PRO A 74 -12.05 -11.11 0.00
C PRO A 74 -10.90 -12.07 -0.39
N TYR A 75 -9.68 -11.81 0.07
CA TYR A 75 -8.50 -12.63 -0.21
C TYR A 75 -7.50 -12.59 0.95
N ALA A 76 -6.61 -13.59 1.01
CA ALA A 76 -5.75 -13.82 2.18
C ALA A 76 -4.53 -12.89 2.25
N VAL A 77 -3.87 -12.64 1.12
CA VAL A 77 -2.62 -11.85 1.08
C VAL A 77 -2.95 -10.38 0.88
N THR A 78 -3.13 -9.66 1.99
CA THR A 78 -3.48 -8.24 2.01
C THR A 78 -2.22 -7.40 2.22
N VAL A 79 -1.57 -7.03 1.11
CA VAL A 79 -0.33 -6.24 1.05
C VAL A 79 -0.47 -5.11 0.03
N THR A 80 0.45 -4.15 0.05
CA THR A 80 0.37 -2.90 -0.73
C THR A 80 0.03 -3.12 -2.21
N GLY A 81 0.75 -4.01 -2.90
CA GLY A 81 0.54 -4.24 -4.34
C GLY A 81 -0.85 -4.78 -4.64
N ALA A 82 -1.25 -5.85 -3.95
CA ALA A 82 -2.56 -6.48 -4.13
C ALA A 82 -3.70 -5.52 -3.77
N GLY A 83 -3.58 -4.78 -2.67
CA GLY A 83 -4.59 -3.83 -2.22
C GLY A 83 -4.79 -2.67 -3.19
N HIS A 84 -3.71 -2.00 -3.61
CA HIS A 84 -3.80 -0.90 -4.58
C HIS A 84 -4.40 -1.35 -5.91
N ALA A 85 -3.98 -2.50 -6.43
CA ALA A 85 -4.55 -3.05 -7.67
C ALA A 85 -6.03 -3.37 -7.51
N SER A 86 -6.43 -3.97 -6.37
CA SER A 86 -7.85 -4.31 -6.11
C SER A 86 -8.74 -3.07 -6.03
N LEU A 87 -8.28 -1.98 -5.39
CA LEU A 87 -9.03 -0.73 -5.28
C LEU A 87 -9.37 -0.12 -6.64
N VAL A 88 -8.43 -0.17 -7.58
CA VAL A 88 -8.60 0.50 -8.88
C VAL A 88 -9.12 -0.42 -9.98
N ALA A 89 -8.94 -1.74 -9.84
CA ALA A 89 -9.49 -2.71 -10.78
C ALA A 89 -10.91 -3.17 -10.39
N GLY A 90 -11.35 -2.95 -9.14
CA GLY A 90 -12.62 -3.46 -8.64
C GLY A 90 -12.69 -5.00 -8.65
N ALA A 91 -11.54 -5.67 -8.54
CA ALA A 91 -11.42 -7.12 -8.71
C ALA A 91 -10.41 -7.69 -7.69
N ALA A 92 -10.47 -9.00 -7.47
CA ALA A 92 -9.52 -9.71 -6.60
C ALA A 92 -8.19 -10.04 -7.34
N PRO A 93 -7.09 -10.33 -6.61
CA PRO A 93 -5.80 -10.69 -7.16
C PRO A 93 -5.81 -11.78 -8.24
N ALA A 94 -6.68 -12.77 -8.10
CA ALA A 94 -6.86 -13.83 -9.09
C ALA A 94 -7.33 -13.32 -10.48
N ILE A 95 -7.93 -12.13 -10.54
CA ILE A 95 -8.44 -11.52 -11.77
C ILE A 95 -7.47 -10.47 -12.30
N HIS A 96 -7.00 -9.54 -11.44
CA HIS A 96 -6.10 -8.47 -11.89
C HIS A 96 -4.61 -8.87 -11.92
N GLY A 97 -4.24 -10.06 -11.44
CA GLY A 97 -2.90 -10.64 -11.56
C GLY A 97 -1.85 -10.17 -10.55
N ILE A 98 -2.13 -9.17 -9.73
CA ILE A 98 -1.20 -8.68 -8.70
C ILE A 98 -1.49 -9.42 -7.39
N ILE A 99 -0.76 -10.51 -7.16
CA ILE A 99 -1.02 -11.43 -6.04
C ILE A 99 -0.26 -11.09 -4.76
N GLY A 100 0.66 -10.13 -4.82
CA GLY A 100 1.51 -9.71 -3.71
C GLY A 100 2.36 -8.50 -4.09
N ASN A 101 3.27 -8.08 -3.21
CA ASN A 101 4.31 -7.12 -3.56
C ASN A 101 5.37 -7.77 -4.44
N ASP A 102 5.78 -8.96 -4.02
CA ASP A 102 6.73 -9.82 -4.71
C ASP A 102 6.18 -11.25 -4.77
N TRP A 103 6.45 -11.97 -5.84
CA TRP A 103 6.12 -13.40 -5.95
C TRP A 103 7.15 -14.14 -6.78
N ARG A 104 7.05 -15.47 -6.80
CA ARG A 104 7.83 -16.30 -7.72
C ARG A 104 6.98 -16.70 -8.91
N ASP A 105 7.50 -16.49 -10.09
CA ASP A 105 6.92 -17.02 -11.30
C ASP A 105 6.97 -18.56 -11.27
N PRO A 106 5.82 -19.24 -11.39
CA PRO A 106 5.78 -20.71 -11.22
C PRO A 106 6.56 -21.48 -12.29
N ALA A 107 6.72 -20.92 -13.48
CA ALA A 107 7.38 -21.58 -14.59
C ALA A 107 8.92 -21.45 -14.51
N SER A 108 9.40 -20.26 -14.23
CA SER A 108 10.84 -19.95 -14.18
C SER A 108 11.44 -20.02 -12.78
N GLY A 109 10.63 -19.91 -11.72
CA GLY A 109 11.09 -19.74 -10.34
C GLY A 109 11.69 -18.36 -10.06
N ALA A 110 11.68 -17.46 -11.04
CA ALA A 110 12.23 -16.11 -10.89
C ALA A 110 11.38 -15.27 -9.93
N SER A 111 12.04 -14.38 -9.19
CA SER A 111 11.35 -13.40 -8.37
C SER A 111 10.77 -12.29 -9.24
N VAL A 112 9.51 -11.97 -9.01
CA VAL A 112 8.75 -10.95 -9.74
C VAL A 112 8.32 -9.87 -8.76
N TYR A 113 8.53 -8.60 -9.11
CA TYR A 113 7.99 -7.46 -8.36
C TYR A 113 6.75 -6.91 -9.05
N CYS A 114 5.71 -6.54 -8.28
CA CYS A 114 4.38 -6.20 -8.80
C CYS A 114 4.34 -4.98 -9.75
N ALA A 115 5.25 -4.04 -9.60
CA ALA A 115 5.22 -2.74 -10.28
C ALA A 115 6.44 -2.50 -11.17
N THR A 116 7.06 -3.55 -11.73
CA THR A 116 8.18 -3.38 -12.66
C THR A 116 8.28 -4.50 -13.69
N THR A 117 8.87 -4.16 -14.83
CA THR A 117 9.36 -5.12 -15.83
C THR A 117 10.77 -4.70 -16.26
N GLU A 118 11.51 -5.59 -16.94
CA GLU A 118 12.87 -5.29 -17.41
C GLU A 118 12.89 -4.29 -18.59
N ARG A 119 11.73 -4.01 -19.20
CA ARG A 119 11.59 -3.18 -20.40
C ARG A 119 11.76 -1.70 -20.13
N TYR A 120 11.54 -1.25 -18.91
CA TYR A 120 11.51 0.17 -18.57
C TYR A 120 12.55 0.53 -17.53
N GLN A 121 12.87 1.82 -17.49
CA GLN A 121 13.86 2.37 -16.59
C GLN A 121 13.28 3.57 -15.83
N ARG A 122 13.81 3.81 -14.64
CA ARG A 122 13.48 4.99 -13.84
C ARG A 122 13.94 6.27 -14.55
N VAL A 123 13.15 7.33 -14.44
CA VAL A 123 13.44 8.67 -14.99
C VAL A 123 13.36 9.72 -13.87
N PRO A 124 14.44 10.48 -13.59
CA PRO A 124 15.78 10.29 -14.13
C PRO A 124 16.43 8.97 -13.67
N PRO A 125 17.45 8.46 -14.34
CA PRO A 125 18.16 7.25 -13.93
C PRO A 125 18.68 7.35 -12.49
N ALA A 126 18.66 6.22 -11.77
CA ALA A 126 19.24 6.17 -10.42
C ALA A 126 20.73 6.49 -10.48
N ARG A 127 21.23 7.21 -9.48
CA ARG A 127 22.68 7.39 -9.35
C ARG A 127 23.32 6.01 -9.13
N PRO A 128 24.46 5.70 -9.80
CA PRO A 128 25.17 4.45 -9.55
C PRO A 128 25.52 4.36 -8.05
N MET A 129 25.03 3.31 -7.38
CA MET A 129 25.51 3.00 -6.03
C MET A 129 26.85 2.28 -6.13
N ALA A 130 27.80 2.68 -5.28
CA ALA A 130 29.01 1.91 -5.09
C ALA A 130 28.66 0.46 -4.67
N PRO A 131 29.32 -0.57 -5.26
CA PRO A 131 29.09 -1.95 -4.86
C PRO A 131 29.35 -2.12 -3.36
N ARG A 132 28.37 -2.68 -2.62
CA ARG A 132 28.63 -3.07 -1.24
C ARG A 132 29.56 -4.28 -1.22
N PRO A 133 30.69 -4.22 -0.50
CA PRO A 133 31.54 -5.39 -0.31
C PRO A 133 30.74 -6.55 0.30
N GLY A 134 30.74 -7.71 -0.33
CA GLY A 134 30.05 -8.93 0.15
C GLY A 134 28.58 -9.07 -0.24
N ALA A 135 28.00 -8.21 -1.07
CA ALA A 135 26.67 -8.43 -1.61
C ALA A 135 26.71 -9.60 -2.60
N ALA A 136 25.93 -10.66 -2.31
CA ALA A 136 25.75 -11.79 -3.23
C ALA A 136 25.22 -11.29 -4.57
N THR A 137 25.73 -11.88 -5.68
CA THR A 137 25.41 -11.56 -7.07
C THR A 137 24.02 -12.02 -7.54
N ALA A 138 23.04 -12.16 -6.66
CA ALA A 138 21.66 -12.36 -7.08
C ALA A 138 21.19 -11.11 -7.83
N PRO A 139 20.52 -11.25 -8.99
CA PRO A 139 19.98 -10.11 -9.71
C PRO A 139 19.01 -9.38 -8.77
N ALA A 140 19.44 -8.19 -8.32
CA ALA A 140 18.60 -7.36 -7.49
C ALA A 140 17.31 -7.04 -8.28
N ILE A 141 16.15 -7.32 -7.67
CA ILE A 141 14.87 -6.85 -8.20
C ILE A 141 15.03 -5.34 -8.39
N ARG A 142 14.92 -4.87 -9.63
CA ARG A 142 15.05 -3.44 -9.96
C ARG A 142 13.78 -2.72 -9.52
N ARG A 143 13.63 -2.50 -8.21
CA ARG A 143 12.58 -1.64 -7.67
C ARG A 143 12.80 -0.23 -8.21
N GLY A 144 11.70 0.45 -8.52
CA GLY A 144 11.75 1.83 -8.99
C GLY A 144 11.84 2.03 -10.51
N ALA A 145 11.81 0.96 -11.32
CA ALA A 145 11.65 1.08 -12.78
C ALA A 145 10.19 1.35 -13.21
N GLY A 146 9.22 1.18 -12.33
CA GLY A 146 7.81 1.57 -12.44
C GLY A 146 7.09 1.18 -13.75
N SER A 147 6.34 0.05 -13.75
CA SER A 147 5.50 -0.34 -14.88
C SER A 147 4.26 -1.10 -14.40
N PRO A 148 3.05 -0.77 -14.90
CA PRO A 148 1.81 -1.47 -14.55
C PRO A 148 1.57 -2.73 -15.40
N GLU A 149 2.48 -3.15 -16.26
CA GLU A 149 2.27 -4.22 -17.25
C GLU A 149 1.92 -5.59 -16.66
N ARG A 150 2.05 -5.76 -15.34
CA ARG A 150 1.62 -6.99 -14.68
C ARG A 150 0.13 -7.01 -14.35
N LEU A 151 -0.59 -5.89 -14.51
CA LEU A 151 -2.03 -5.87 -14.45
C LEU A 151 -2.62 -6.64 -15.64
N LEU A 152 -3.46 -7.63 -15.36
CA LEU A 152 -4.15 -8.45 -16.38
C LEU A 152 -5.47 -7.84 -16.84
N GLY A 153 -5.93 -6.77 -16.21
CA GLY A 153 -7.18 -6.08 -16.52
C GLY A 153 -7.09 -4.58 -16.36
N PRO A 154 -8.08 -3.84 -16.87
CA PRO A 154 -8.12 -2.40 -16.80
C PRO A 154 -8.42 -1.90 -15.39
N THR A 155 -7.91 -0.72 -15.10
CA THR A 155 -8.28 0.07 -13.92
C THR A 155 -9.44 1.03 -14.25
N VAL A 156 -10.02 1.67 -13.22
CA VAL A 156 -11.01 2.75 -13.42
C VAL A 156 -10.41 3.89 -14.25
N GLY A 157 -9.13 4.20 -14.10
CA GLY A 157 -8.42 5.17 -14.92
C GLY A 157 -8.32 4.75 -16.39
N ASP A 158 -8.04 3.46 -16.63
CA ASP A 158 -8.00 2.91 -17.98
C ASP A 158 -9.37 2.96 -18.65
N ALA A 159 -10.45 2.72 -17.90
CA ALA A 159 -11.83 2.83 -18.37
C ALA A 159 -12.19 4.28 -18.73
N LEU A 160 -11.81 5.29 -17.94
CA LEU A 160 -12.00 6.70 -18.28
C LEU A 160 -11.31 7.09 -19.60
N ARG A 161 -10.23 6.41 -19.94
CA ARG A 161 -9.47 6.59 -21.17
C ARG A 161 -9.67 5.48 -22.20
N ALA A 162 -10.73 4.69 -22.07
CA ALA A 162 -11.05 3.63 -23.03
C ALA A 162 -11.38 4.21 -24.43
N ASN A 163 -12.11 5.33 -24.47
CA ASN A 163 -12.33 6.07 -25.71
C ASN A 163 -11.04 6.79 -26.13
N PRO A 164 -10.51 6.55 -27.34
CA PRO A 164 -9.30 7.22 -27.84
C PRO A 164 -9.41 8.76 -27.89
N GLN A 165 -10.65 9.30 -28.03
CA GLN A 165 -10.90 10.73 -27.99
C GLN A 165 -11.01 11.31 -26.57
N SER A 166 -10.96 10.46 -25.53
CA SER A 166 -11.02 10.94 -24.16
C SER A 166 -9.80 11.79 -23.84
N ALA A 167 -10.05 13.04 -23.48
CA ALA A 167 -9.03 13.97 -23.00
C ALA A 167 -8.79 13.89 -21.49
N SER A 168 -9.37 12.90 -20.78
CA SER A 168 -9.23 12.71 -19.34
C SER A 168 -7.77 12.50 -18.95
N LYS A 169 -7.34 13.14 -17.88
CA LYS A 169 -6.03 12.96 -17.27
C LYS A 169 -6.13 11.99 -16.10
N ILE A 170 -5.18 11.05 -16.01
CA ILE A 170 -5.03 10.12 -14.91
C ILE A 170 -3.72 10.47 -14.21
N ALA A 171 -3.83 11.12 -13.07
CA ALA A 171 -2.70 11.46 -12.22
C ALA A 171 -2.62 10.50 -11.04
N SER A 172 -1.44 9.94 -10.76
CA SER A 172 -1.25 9.02 -9.65
C SER A 172 0.09 9.27 -8.96
N PHE A 173 0.05 9.48 -7.65
CA PHE A 173 1.20 9.87 -6.85
C PHE A 173 1.29 9.04 -5.58
N SER A 174 2.52 8.66 -5.20
CA SER A 174 2.77 7.95 -3.95
C SER A 174 4.20 8.18 -3.46
N LEU A 175 4.45 7.79 -2.21
CA LEU A 175 5.81 7.64 -1.69
C LEU A 175 6.44 6.29 -2.10
N LYS A 176 5.62 5.31 -2.52
CA LYS A 176 6.04 4.00 -3.03
C LYS A 176 5.73 3.93 -4.54
N ASP A 177 6.65 3.35 -5.34
CA ASP A 177 6.44 3.14 -6.77
C ASP A 177 5.13 2.38 -7.07
N ARG A 178 4.87 1.25 -6.38
CA ARG A 178 3.65 0.45 -6.56
C ARG A 178 2.37 1.19 -6.19
N GLY A 179 2.45 2.08 -5.19
CA GLY A 179 1.32 2.92 -4.79
C GLY A 179 0.97 4.02 -5.80
N ALA A 180 1.89 4.37 -6.70
CA ALA A 180 1.65 5.29 -7.82
C ALA A 180 1.32 4.55 -9.11
N VAL A 181 2.10 3.52 -9.43
CA VAL A 181 2.05 2.79 -10.70
C VAL A 181 0.76 2.01 -10.87
N LEU A 182 0.35 1.25 -9.85
CA LEU A 182 -0.85 0.40 -9.95
C LEU A 182 -2.13 1.24 -10.05
N PRO A 183 -2.36 2.28 -9.23
CA PRO A 183 -3.50 3.17 -9.43
C PRO A 183 -3.45 4.00 -10.71
N GLY A 184 -2.25 4.31 -11.20
CA GLY A 184 -2.08 4.93 -12.52
C GLY A 184 -2.58 4.06 -13.66
N GLY A 185 -2.52 2.73 -13.50
CA GLY A 185 -2.99 1.77 -14.51
C GLY A 185 -2.18 1.80 -15.81
N LEU A 186 -2.72 1.13 -16.81
CA LEU A 186 -2.08 0.98 -18.13
C LEU A 186 -2.10 2.28 -18.96
N LYS A 187 -3.03 3.20 -18.67
CA LYS A 187 -3.22 4.46 -19.42
C LYS A 187 -2.95 5.72 -18.60
N GLY A 188 -2.32 5.58 -17.42
CA GLY A 188 -1.88 6.71 -16.62
C GLY A 188 -0.94 7.62 -17.40
N ASN A 189 -1.08 8.93 -17.26
CA ASN A 189 -0.27 9.87 -18.01
C ASN A 189 0.48 10.90 -17.14
N ILE A 190 0.20 10.93 -15.83
CA ILE A 190 0.89 11.81 -14.86
C ILE A 190 1.18 10.94 -13.63
N VAL A 191 2.18 10.03 -13.74
CA VAL A 191 2.48 9.05 -12.68
C VAL A 191 3.87 9.29 -12.14
N TYR A 192 3.96 9.58 -10.82
CA TYR A 192 5.20 9.90 -10.13
C TYR A 192 5.21 9.28 -8.73
N TRP A 193 6.39 8.92 -8.27
CA TRP A 193 6.62 8.48 -6.90
C TRP A 193 7.88 9.10 -6.33
N TRP A 194 7.95 9.15 -5.02
CA TRP A 194 9.09 9.73 -4.33
C TRP A 194 10.24 8.72 -4.21
N ASP A 195 11.44 9.19 -4.49
CA ASP A 195 12.68 8.42 -4.36
C ASP A 195 13.45 8.85 -3.12
N SER A 196 13.46 8.00 -2.09
CA SER A 196 14.16 8.26 -0.84
C SER A 196 15.69 8.26 -0.94
N ASP A 197 16.25 7.85 -2.08
CA ASP A 197 17.70 7.94 -2.30
C ASP A 197 18.14 9.35 -2.71
N SER A 198 17.30 10.09 -3.41
CA SER A 198 17.59 11.44 -3.93
C SER A 198 16.74 12.55 -3.29
N GLY A 199 15.62 12.21 -2.66
CA GLY A 199 14.64 13.17 -2.15
C GLY A 199 13.80 13.83 -3.25
N ASP A 200 13.74 13.23 -4.44
CA ASP A 200 13.05 13.78 -5.63
C ASP A 200 11.85 12.92 -6.02
N PHE A 201 10.86 13.52 -6.68
CA PHE A 201 9.82 12.78 -7.38
C PHE A 201 10.32 12.31 -8.73
N VAL A 202 10.06 11.05 -9.05
CA VAL A 202 10.57 10.35 -10.23
C VAL A 202 9.44 9.61 -10.94
N THR A 203 9.71 9.18 -12.18
CA THR A 203 8.79 8.37 -12.99
C THR A 203 9.56 7.27 -13.72
N SER A 204 9.01 6.70 -14.78
CA SER A 204 9.69 5.72 -15.62
C SER A 204 9.47 5.98 -17.10
N THR A 205 10.30 5.32 -17.93
CA THR A 205 10.16 5.34 -19.39
C THR A 205 8.87 4.69 -19.91
N TYR A 206 8.10 4.01 -19.05
CA TYR A 206 6.74 3.60 -19.38
C TYR A 206 5.83 4.79 -19.64
N TYR A 207 5.96 5.83 -18.81
CA TYR A 207 5.10 7.02 -18.86
C TYR A 207 5.71 8.16 -19.68
N ARG A 208 7.04 8.37 -19.59
CA ARG A 208 7.74 9.45 -20.27
C ARG A 208 9.27 9.33 -20.23
N ASP A 209 9.93 9.90 -21.22
CA ASP A 209 11.40 9.85 -21.33
C ASP A 209 12.12 10.84 -20.41
N LYS A 210 11.44 11.89 -19.96
CA LYS A 210 11.94 12.88 -19.01
C LYS A 210 10.81 13.36 -18.07
N VAL A 211 11.16 13.75 -16.86
CA VAL A 211 10.20 14.38 -15.94
C VAL A 211 9.60 15.64 -16.56
N ALA A 212 8.35 15.96 -16.23
CA ALA A 212 7.74 17.21 -16.66
C ALA A 212 8.50 18.42 -16.07
N GLU A 213 8.46 19.56 -16.74
CA GLU A 213 9.15 20.77 -16.32
C GLU A 213 8.75 21.19 -14.89
N TRP A 214 7.45 21.21 -14.60
CA TRP A 214 6.96 21.52 -13.26
C TRP A 214 7.45 20.57 -12.17
N VAL A 215 7.68 19.29 -12.52
CA VAL A 215 8.27 18.30 -11.59
C VAL A 215 9.75 18.57 -11.38
N ALA A 216 10.47 18.91 -12.44
CA ALA A 216 11.87 19.31 -12.34
C ALA A 216 12.02 20.56 -11.45
N ASP A 217 11.15 21.55 -11.63
CA ASP A 217 11.11 22.78 -10.82
C ASP A 217 10.75 22.51 -9.36
N PHE A 218 9.79 21.60 -9.11
CA PHE A 218 9.45 21.17 -7.76
C PHE A 218 10.64 20.48 -7.07
N ASN A 219 11.27 19.54 -7.75
CA ASN A 219 12.45 18.83 -7.25
C ASN A 219 13.65 19.77 -7.01
N ALA A 220 13.86 20.76 -7.90
CA ALA A 220 14.96 21.72 -7.78
C ALA A 220 14.86 22.59 -6.52
N LYS A 221 13.64 22.86 -6.04
CA LYS A 221 13.38 23.59 -4.79
C LYS A 221 13.72 22.76 -3.53
N LYS A 222 13.99 21.45 -3.67
CA LYS A 222 14.27 20.52 -2.56
C LYS A 222 13.29 20.65 -1.38
N PRO A 223 11.97 20.57 -1.60
CA PRO A 223 10.98 20.80 -0.55
C PRO A 223 11.08 19.81 0.61
N ALA A 224 11.65 18.63 0.39
CA ALA A 224 11.93 17.65 1.43
C ALA A 224 12.95 18.16 2.47
N ASP A 225 13.85 19.07 2.11
CA ASP A 225 14.93 19.53 2.98
C ASP A 225 14.45 20.49 4.07
N LYS A 226 13.23 21.02 3.98
CA LYS A 226 12.66 21.97 4.96
C LYS A 226 12.57 21.38 6.39
N TRP A 227 12.57 20.06 6.53
CA TRP A 227 12.54 19.39 7.85
C TRP A 227 13.93 18.96 8.34
N PHE A 228 14.99 19.24 7.57
CA PHE A 228 16.35 18.92 8.03
C PHE A 228 16.71 19.73 9.28
N GLY A 229 17.25 19.06 10.30
CA GLY A 229 17.55 19.69 11.59
C GLY A 229 16.34 19.92 12.50
N THR A 230 15.14 19.52 12.06
CA THR A 230 13.94 19.56 12.92
C THR A 230 13.76 18.23 13.68
N THR A 231 12.72 18.16 14.49
CA THR A 231 12.35 16.99 15.28
C THR A 231 10.87 16.72 15.11
N TRP A 232 10.50 15.45 14.96
CA TRP A 232 9.11 15.02 15.03
C TRP A 232 8.69 14.88 16.49
N ASN A 233 7.91 15.86 16.97
CA ASN A 233 7.28 15.88 18.27
C ASN A 233 5.82 15.51 18.17
N ARG A 234 5.18 15.09 19.29
CA ARG A 234 3.73 14.91 19.35
C ARG A 234 3.01 16.18 18.90
N LEU A 235 2.02 16.03 18.02
CA LEU A 235 1.21 17.15 17.49
C LEU A 235 0.39 17.82 18.60
N ARG A 236 -0.21 17.00 19.45
CA ARG A 236 -1.17 17.42 20.47
C ARG A 236 -0.61 17.16 21.86
N VAL A 237 0.11 18.15 22.39
CA VAL A 237 0.70 18.08 23.75
C VAL A 237 -0.33 18.12 24.87
N ASP A 238 -1.58 18.50 24.54
CA ASP A 238 -2.72 18.51 25.45
C ASP A 238 -3.41 17.14 25.57
N LEU A 239 -3.06 16.15 24.73
CA LEU A 239 -3.65 14.81 24.76
C LEU A 239 -2.79 13.86 25.59
N ASP A 240 -3.48 12.99 26.31
CA ASP A 240 -2.88 11.84 26.97
C ASP A 240 -2.72 10.68 25.97
N TYR A 241 -1.54 10.59 25.34
CA TYR A 241 -1.24 9.56 24.36
C TYR A 241 -1.21 8.17 24.98
N ASP A 242 -0.78 8.04 26.23
CA ASP A 242 -0.75 6.75 26.93
C ASP A 242 -2.18 6.18 27.09
N LYS A 243 -3.14 7.04 27.39
CA LYS A 243 -4.55 6.64 27.47
C LYS A 243 -5.15 6.26 26.12
N LEU A 244 -4.71 6.90 25.03
CA LEU A 244 -5.27 6.71 23.69
C LEU A 244 -4.63 5.55 22.91
N ALA A 245 -3.34 5.30 23.13
CA ALA A 245 -2.56 4.33 22.36
C ALA A 245 -1.83 3.30 23.24
N GLY A 246 -1.58 3.58 24.50
CA GLY A 246 -0.78 2.77 25.43
C GLY A 246 0.60 3.39 25.67
N PRO A 247 1.56 2.69 26.31
CA PRO A 247 2.88 3.22 26.58
C PRO A 247 3.67 3.57 25.31
N ASP A 248 4.53 4.60 25.40
CA ASP A 248 5.34 5.12 24.28
C ASP A 248 6.52 4.21 23.89
N ASP A 249 6.96 3.32 24.74
CA ASP A 249 8.06 2.37 24.47
C ASP A 249 7.59 0.95 24.77
N VAL A 250 7.20 0.24 23.73
CA VAL A 250 6.73 -1.15 23.84
C VAL A 250 7.75 -2.11 23.25
N THR A 251 7.97 -3.24 23.92
CA THR A 251 8.78 -4.33 23.36
C THR A 251 8.20 -4.79 22.02
N GLY A 252 9.05 -4.78 20.98
CA GLY A 252 8.66 -5.11 19.60
C GLY A 252 8.68 -3.92 18.66
N GLU A 253 8.72 -2.71 19.17
CA GLU A 253 8.94 -1.50 18.39
C GLU A 253 10.38 -1.38 17.91
N GLY A 254 10.55 -0.78 16.73
CA GLY A 254 11.86 -0.56 16.13
C GLY A 254 12.53 0.73 16.61
N PRO A 255 13.86 0.82 16.50
CA PRO A 255 14.61 2.01 16.92
C PRO A 255 14.66 3.12 15.86
N GLY A 256 13.84 3.06 14.83
CA GLY A 256 13.86 3.99 13.70
C GLY A 256 15.05 3.82 12.75
N ILE A 257 15.08 4.66 11.73
CA ILE A 257 16.10 4.64 10.67
C ILE A 257 17.50 4.87 11.26
N ALA A 258 18.48 4.11 10.77
CA ALA A 258 19.88 4.08 11.25
C ALA A 258 19.99 3.81 12.76
N ARG A 259 18.95 3.28 13.41
CA ARG A 259 18.83 3.10 14.88
C ARG A 259 19.03 4.41 15.66
N LYS A 260 18.70 5.56 15.05
CA LYS A 260 18.95 6.89 15.62
C LYS A 260 17.68 7.72 15.85
N GLN A 261 16.53 7.28 15.31
CA GLN A 261 15.27 7.98 15.57
C GLN A 261 14.71 7.71 16.97
N GLY A 262 15.04 6.56 17.57
CA GLY A 262 14.51 6.15 18.87
C GLY A 262 13.22 5.36 18.76
N ARG A 263 12.77 4.78 19.88
CA ARG A 263 11.51 4.01 20.02
C ARG A 263 10.39 4.85 20.61
N ALA A 264 10.72 5.96 21.22
CA ALA A 264 9.81 6.89 21.86
C ALA A 264 10.03 8.32 21.37
N PHE A 265 9.00 9.13 21.45
CA PHE A 265 9.10 10.56 21.14
C PHE A 265 10.11 11.29 22.03
N PRO A 266 10.82 12.29 21.50
CA PRO A 266 10.77 12.84 20.14
C PRO A 266 11.71 12.09 19.16
N HIS A 267 11.39 12.14 17.84
CA HIS A 267 12.19 11.51 16.81
C HIS A 267 13.01 12.52 16.01
N SER A 268 14.32 12.27 15.90
CA SER A 268 15.23 13.07 15.07
C SER A 268 15.27 12.59 13.63
N PHE A 269 15.78 13.43 12.73
CA PHE A 269 16.07 13.07 11.34
C PHE A 269 17.59 12.94 11.15
N PRO A 270 18.16 11.72 11.32
CA PRO A 270 19.59 11.50 11.22
C PRO A 270 20.10 11.69 9.80
N SER A 271 21.34 12.14 9.68
CA SER A 271 22.12 12.18 8.44
C SER A 271 23.53 11.63 8.73
N GLU A 272 24.15 11.07 7.71
CA GLU A 272 25.54 10.59 7.79
C GLU A 272 26.54 11.68 7.39
N THR A 273 26.08 12.68 6.62
CA THR A 273 26.94 13.69 6.00
C THR A 273 26.79 15.10 6.61
N GLY A 274 25.87 15.28 7.56
CA GLY A 274 25.53 16.60 8.10
C GLY A 274 24.72 17.48 7.14
N LYS A 275 24.22 16.91 6.03
CA LYS A 275 23.35 17.53 5.04
C LYS A 275 22.22 16.53 4.70
N PRO A 276 21.13 16.97 4.06
CA PRO A 276 20.15 16.04 3.52
C PRO A 276 20.81 14.97 2.65
N ASP A 277 20.67 13.71 3.05
CA ASP A 277 21.22 12.53 2.38
C ASP A 277 20.22 11.37 2.42
N LYS A 278 20.58 10.22 1.86
CA LYS A 278 19.74 9.03 1.84
C LYS A 278 19.23 8.61 3.23
N THR A 279 20.06 8.71 4.27
CA THR A 279 19.66 8.37 5.63
C THR A 279 18.61 9.34 6.15
N TYR A 280 18.80 10.64 5.90
CA TYR A 280 17.81 11.66 6.20
C TYR A 280 16.48 11.44 5.44
N TYR A 281 16.54 11.23 4.12
CA TYR A 281 15.33 11.01 3.34
C TYR A 281 14.59 9.72 3.73
N SER A 282 15.32 8.68 4.13
CA SER A 282 14.69 7.46 4.67
C SER A 282 14.01 7.71 6.02
N ALA A 283 14.61 8.56 6.88
CA ALA A 283 14.00 8.95 8.14
C ALA A 283 12.78 9.86 7.93
N LEU A 284 12.86 10.80 6.98
CA LEU A 284 11.72 11.63 6.57
C LEU A 284 10.57 10.78 6.02
N TYR A 285 10.87 9.77 5.21
CA TYR A 285 9.88 8.82 4.71
C TYR A 285 9.14 8.11 5.84
N THR A 286 9.86 7.78 6.93
CA THR A 286 9.31 7.15 8.13
C THR A 286 8.81 8.22 9.12
N SER A 287 8.01 9.16 8.62
CA SER A 287 7.43 10.26 9.42
C SER A 287 6.20 10.84 8.72
N PRO A 288 5.32 11.56 9.44
CA PRO A 288 4.16 12.21 8.84
C PRO A 288 4.50 13.29 7.80
N PHE A 289 5.69 13.84 7.85
CA PHE A 289 6.09 14.94 6.98
C PHE A 289 6.26 14.51 5.52
N SER A 290 6.52 13.24 5.24
CA SER A 290 6.52 12.74 3.87
C SER A 290 5.12 12.72 3.26
N ASN A 291 4.06 12.49 4.05
CA ASN A 291 2.69 12.67 3.59
C ASN A 291 2.38 14.14 3.26
N GLU A 292 2.89 15.10 4.06
CA GLU A 292 2.76 16.52 3.75
C GLU A 292 3.45 16.89 2.44
N LEU A 293 4.67 16.38 2.23
CA LEU A 293 5.42 16.54 0.98
C LEU A 293 4.64 16.01 -0.23
N LEU A 294 4.05 14.81 -0.09
CA LEU A 294 3.25 14.19 -1.15
C LEU A 294 1.98 14.99 -1.46
N ALA A 295 1.30 15.50 -0.42
CA ALA A 295 0.12 16.36 -0.61
C ALA A 295 0.47 17.67 -1.34
N ASP A 296 1.60 18.30 -0.98
CA ASP A 296 2.08 19.52 -1.65
C ASP A 296 2.37 19.23 -3.14
N PHE A 297 3.01 18.10 -3.44
CA PHE A 297 3.25 17.66 -4.82
C PHE A 297 1.96 17.40 -5.60
N ALA A 298 1.00 16.72 -4.99
CA ALA A 298 -0.28 16.42 -5.62
C ALA A 298 -1.10 17.69 -5.90
N LEU A 299 -1.13 18.65 -4.97
CA LEU A 299 -1.80 19.95 -5.15
C LEU A 299 -1.15 20.79 -6.23
N GLU A 300 0.18 20.76 -6.33
CA GLU A 300 0.90 21.44 -7.43
C GLU A 300 0.52 20.81 -8.78
N ALA A 301 0.45 19.47 -8.86
CA ALA A 301 -0.03 18.79 -10.06
C ALA A 301 -1.47 19.20 -10.43
N VAL A 302 -2.38 19.32 -9.45
CA VAL A 302 -3.76 19.78 -9.71
C VAL A 302 -3.78 21.16 -10.33
N ARG A 303 -2.92 22.09 -9.85
CA ARG A 303 -2.82 23.46 -10.39
C ARG A 303 -2.26 23.49 -11.80
N VAL A 304 -1.07 22.91 -11.98
CA VAL A 304 -0.31 23.02 -13.24
C VAL A 304 -0.95 22.20 -14.36
N GLU A 305 -1.41 20.98 -14.04
CA GLU A 305 -2.06 20.11 -15.02
C GLU A 305 -3.54 20.44 -15.23
N LYS A 306 -4.10 21.40 -14.47
CA LYS A 306 -5.50 21.83 -14.52
C LYS A 306 -6.48 20.65 -14.32
N LEU A 307 -6.18 19.78 -13.37
CA LEU A 307 -7.04 18.63 -13.07
C LEU A 307 -8.38 19.10 -12.51
N GLY A 308 -9.48 18.57 -13.06
CA GLY A 308 -10.84 18.96 -12.68
C GLY A 308 -11.26 20.39 -13.08
N GLN A 309 -10.45 21.08 -13.87
CA GLN A 309 -10.73 22.44 -14.34
C GLN A 309 -11.14 22.49 -15.83
N ARG A 310 -11.29 21.31 -16.44
CA ARG A 310 -11.69 21.14 -17.85
C ARG A 310 -13.11 20.56 -17.93
N ASP A 311 -13.66 20.49 -19.14
CA ASP A 311 -15.01 19.94 -19.36
C ASP A 311 -15.02 18.41 -19.54
N VAL A 312 -13.99 17.73 -19.08
CA VAL A 312 -13.85 16.28 -19.06
C VAL A 312 -13.46 15.83 -17.64
N PRO A 313 -13.97 14.69 -17.17
CA PRO A 313 -13.61 14.18 -15.87
C PRO A 313 -12.14 13.73 -15.84
N ASP A 314 -11.43 14.08 -14.78
CA ASP A 314 -10.08 13.63 -14.50
C ASP A 314 -10.07 12.71 -13.27
N LEU A 315 -9.02 11.88 -13.13
CA LEU A 315 -8.77 11.05 -11.95
C LEU A 315 -7.45 11.47 -11.29
N LEU A 316 -7.51 11.69 -9.99
CA LEU A 316 -6.35 11.89 -9.13
C LEU A 316 -6.30 10.77 -8.08
N CYS A 317 -5.25 9.97 -8.11
CA CYS A 317 -4.94 8.99 -7.08
C CYS A 317 -3.76 9.48 -6.23
N VAL A 318 -3.92 9.55 -4.91
CA VAL A 318 -2.83 9.90 -3.98
C VAL A 318 -2.74 8.82 -2.92
N SER A 319 -1.62 8.10 -2.89
CA SER A 319 -1.37 7.04 -1.92
C SER A 319 -0.34 7.49 -0.88
N PHE A 320 -0.81 7.75 0.32
CA PHE A 320 -0.06 8.21 1.48
C PHE A 320 0.57 7.01 2.19
N SER A 321 1.84 6.74 1.92
CA SER A 321 2.51 5.53 2.40
C SER A 321 3.19 5.67 3.76
N ALA A 322 3.27 6.88 4.33
CA ALA A 322 3.97 7.08 5.60
C ALA A 322 3.30 6.34 6.77
N ASN A 323 1.97 6.18 6.74
CA ASN A 323 1.23 5.45 7.77
C ASN A 323 1.72 4.01 7.89
N ASP A 324 1.96 3.33 6.75
CA ASP A 324 2.48 1.96 6.69
C ASP A 324 3.89 1.86 7.29
N VAL A 325 4.81 2.70 6.85
CA VAL A 325 6.19 2.61 7.32
C VAL A 325 6.36 3.01 8.78
N VAL A 326 5.52 3.93 9.27
CA VAL A 326 5.43 4.27 10.70
C VAL A 326 4.86 3.10 11.50
N GLY A 327 3.78 2.48 11.02
CA GLY A 327 3.18 1.30 11.64
C GLY A 327 4.11 0.09 11.66
N HIS A 328 4.91 -0.12 10.60
CA HIS A 328 5.94 -1.15 10.56
C HIS A 328 7.09 -0.88 11.54
N MET A 329 7.43 0.40 11.75
CA MET A 329 8.56 0.77 12.61
C MET A 329 8.20 0.69 14.10
N TRP A 330 7.08 1.29 14.51
CA TRP A 330 6.70 1.42 15.92
C TRP A 330 5.48 0.59 16.31
N GLY A 331 4.82 -0.07 15.36
CA GLY A 331 3.63 -0.86 15.61
C GLY A 331 2.33 -0.08 15.45
N PRO A 332 1.22 -0.78 15.13
CA PRO A 332 -0.05 -0.15 14.74
C PRO A 332 -0.83 0.48 15.91
N ASP A 333 -0.41 0.24 17.13
CA ASP A 333 -1.03 0.80 18.34
C ASP A 333 -0.13 1.81 19.06
N SER A 334 0.96 2.27 18.43
CA SER A 334 1.97 3.17 18.99
C SER A 334 1.50 4.64 19.06
N HIS A 335 2.26 5.45 19.80
CA HIS A 335 2.08 6.90 19.82
C HIS A 335 2.32 7.53 18.45
N GLU A 336 3.27 6.98 17.67
CA GLU A 336 3.61 7.45 16.34
C GLU A 336 2.45 7.24 15.37
N VAL A 337 1.77 6.09 15.45
CA VAL A 337 0.58 5.83 14.62
C VAL A 337 -0.60 6.71 15.04
N LEU A 338 -0.79 6.97 16.32
CA LEU A 338 -1.77 7.97 16.77
C LEU A 338 -1.41 9.35 16.21
N ASP A 339 -0.15 9.79 16.38
CA ASP A 339 0.30 11.13 15.96
C ASP A 339 0.17 11.33 14.44
N ILE A 340 0.64 10.35 13.62
CA ILE A 340 0.49 10.46 12.18
C ILE A 340 -0.98 10.45 11.76
N THR A 341 -1.86 9.77 12.49
CA THR A 341 -3.30 9.76 12.20
C THR A 341 -3.93 11.13 12.50
N LEU A 342 -3.56 11.77 13.60
CA LEU A 342 -3.99 13.14 13.92
C LEU A 342 -3.47 14.16 12.90
N ARG A 343 -2.24 13.99 12.44
CA ARG A 343 -1.67 14.82 11.36
C ARG A 343 -2.32 14.56 10.02
N THR A 344 -2.72 13.32 9.75
CA THR A 344 -3.48 12.96 8.56
C THR A 344 -4.83 13.67 8.54
N ASP A 345 -5.52 13.78 9.67
CA ASP A 345 -6.77 14.54 9.79
C ASP A 345 -6.57 16.03 9.43
N ALA A 346 -5.55 16.65 10.01
CA ALA A 346 -5.20 18.04 9.69
C ALA A 346 -4.76 18.24 8.23
N LEU A 347 -4.00 17.27 7.68
CA LEU A 347 -3.58 17.26 6.28
C LEU A 347 -4.78 17.21 5.34
N LEU A 348 -5.76 16.36 5.62
CA LEU A 348 -6.98 16.25 4.82
C LEU A 348 -7.78 17.54 4.83
N ALA A 349 -7.95 18.18 6.00
CA ALA A 349 -8.62 19.48 6.09
C ALA A 349 -7.95 20.54 5.21
N ARG A 350 -6.62 20.63 5.25
CA ARG A 350 -5.84 21.50 4.38
C ARG A 350 -6.00 21.14 2.90
N PHE A 351 -5.89 19.85 2.58
CA PHE A 351 -5.97 19.35 1.21
C PHE A 351 -7.31 19.67 0.55
N PHE A 352 -8.42 19.49 1.27
CA PHE A 352 -9.75 19.84 0.77
C PHE A 352 -9.96 21.32 0.61
N LYS A 353 -9.45 22.14 1.54
CA LYS A 353 -9.48 23.59 1.41
C LYS A 353 -8.78 24.07 0.15
N GLU A 354 -7.63 23.49 -0.18
CA GLU A 354 -6.89 23.80 -1.40
C GLU A 354 -7.63 23.30 -2.66
N LEU A 355 -8.22 22.09 -2.62
CA LEU A 355 -9.05 21.60 -3.73
C LEU A 355 -10.28 22.49 -3.97
N ASP A 356 -10.94 22.94 -2.89
CA ASP A 356 -12.06 23.88 -3.00
C ASP A 356 -11.64 25.20 -3.71
N ALA A 357 -10.42 25.67 -3.43
CA ALA A 357 -9.89 26.88 -4.07
C ALA A 357 -9.49 26.67 -5.54
N ILE A 358 -8.95 25.50 -5.90
CA ILE A 358 -8.39 25.22 -7.23
C ILE A 358 -9.47 24.70 -8.17
N VAL A 359 -10.26 23.72 -7.75
CA VAL A 359 -11.23 22.99 -8.57
C VAL A 359 -12.63 23.55 -8.41
N GLY A 360 -12.91 24.12 -7.26
CA GLY A 360 -14.22 24.64 -6.85
C GLY A 360 -15.03 23.62 -6.06
N LYS A 361 -15.66 24.10 -5.00
CA LYS A 361 -16.50 23.28 -4.12
C LYS A 361 -17.65 22.62 -4.91
N GLY A 362 -17.83 21.31 -4.73
CA GLY A 362 -18.84 20.52 -5.43
C GLY A 362 -18.47 20.07 -6.85
N ASN A 363 -17.29 20.40 -7.36
CA ASN A 363 -16.80 19.96 -8.66
C ASN A 363 -15.94 18.68 -8.57
N TYR A 364 -15.66 18.18 -7.37
CA TYR A 364 -14.90 16.94 -7.16
C TYR A 364 -15.61 16.00 -6.18
N GLY A 365 -15.38 14.71 -6.37
CA GLY A 365 -15.80 13.65 -5.45
C GLY A 365 -14.57 12.95 -4.88
N VAL A 366 -14.61 12.56 -3.60
CA VAL A 366 -13.48 11.92 -2.90
C VAL A 366 -13.88 10.54 -2.40
N VAL A 367 -13.05 9.56 -2.69
CA VAL A 367 -13.06 8.23 -2.08
C VAL A 367 -11.81 8.10 -1.23
N LEU A 368 -11.97 7.71 0.04
CA LEU A 368 -10.86 7.39 0.93
C LEU A 368 -10.91 5.90 1.27
N SER A 369 -9.78 5.21 1.15
CA SER A 369 -9.64 3.81 1.51
C SER A 369 -8.25 3.51 2.07
N ALA A 370 -8.06 2.28 2.53
CA ALA A 370 -6.75 1.68 2.78
C ALA A 370 -6.54 0.52 1.80
N ASP A 371 -5.31 0.25 1.45
CA ASP A 371 -4.91 -0.90 0.64
C ASP A 371 -4.86 -2.20 1.44
N HIS A 372 -4.59 -2.12 2.74
CA HIS A 372 -4.69 -3.21 3.71
C HIS A 372 -4.75 -2.66 5.13
N GLY A 373 -5.03 -3.54 6.08
CA GLY A 373 -4.91 -3.28 7.51
C GLY A 373 -3.60 -3.86 8.08
N VAL A 374 -3.58 -4.03 9.41
CA VAL A 374 -2.43 -4.60 10.14
C VAL A 374 -2.90 -5.20 11.45
N CYS A 375 -2.29 -6.31 11.88
CA CYS A 375 -2.55 -6.89 13.20
C CYS A 375 -1.70 -6.17 14.28
N PRO A 376 -2.17 -6.14 15.54
CA PRO A 376 -1.41 -5.62 16.65
C PRO A 376 -0.09 -6.37 16.86
N LEU A 377 0.92 -5.70 17.43
CA LEU A 377 2.10 -6.40 17.95
C LEU A 377 1.66 -7.47 18.96
N PRO A 378 2.20 -8.70 18.90
CA PRO A 378 1.83 -9.76 19.84
C PRO A 378 2.00 -9.37 21.30
N GLU A 379 2.98 -8.53 21.61
CA GLU A 379 3.25 -7.98 22.94
C GLU A 379 2.09 -7.10 23.41
N VAL A 380 1.63 -6.20 22.55
CA VAL A 380 0.47 -5.32 22.80
C VAL A 380 -0.81 -6.13 22.89
N ALA A 381 -1.00 -7.10 22.00
CA ALA A 381 -2.18 -7.97 22.05
C ALA A 381 -2.26 -8.77 23.37
N ARG A 382 -1.11 -9.28 23.87
CA ARG A 382 -1.04 -9.98 25.15
C ARG A 382 -1.37 -9.07 26.33
N SER A 383 -0.86 -7.84 26.36
CA SER A 383 -1.18 -6.87 27.42
C SER A 383 -2.67 -6.53 27.48
N LYS A 384 -3.36 -6.62 26.31
CA LYS A 384 -4.82 -6.45 26.19
C LYS A 384 -5.63 -7.74 26.38
N GLY A 385 -5.00 -8.85 26.85
CA GLY A 385 -5.66 -10.09 27.22
C GLY A 385 -5.65 -11.21 26.18
N ALA A 386 -5.07 -10.99 24.98
CA ALA A 386 -4.94 -12.03 23.95
C ALA A 386 -3.79 -12.99 24.28
N LYS A 387 -3.97 -13.85 25.30
CA LYS A 387 -2.93 -14.73 25.85
C LYS A 387 -2.26 -15.65 24.82
N ALA A 388 -2.95 -15.98 23.72
CA ALA A 388 -2.43 -16.81 22.63
C ALA A 388 -1.53 -16.04 21.65
N ALA A 389 -1.55 -14.70 21.66
CA ALA A 389 -0.75 -13.90 20.74
C ALA A 389 0.75 -14.14 20.95
N ARG A 390 1.45 -14.44 19.87
CA ARG A 390 2.88 -14.78 19.88
C ARG A 390 3.56 -14.46 18.57
N ARG A 391 4.88 -14.36 18.61
CA ARG A 391 5.70 -14.37 17.40
C ARG A 391 5.96 -15.80 16.99
N ILE A 392 5.84 -16.08 15.70
CA ILE A 392 6.18 -17.38 15.10
C ILE A 392 7.60 -17.26 14.56
N ASP A 393 8.45 -18.23 14.94
CA ASP A 393 9.79 -18.37 14.36
C ASP A 393 9.65 -18.97 12.95
N GLY A 394 9.57 -18.11 11.93
CA GLY A 394 9.40 -18.53 10.53
C GLY A 394 10.55 -19.39 10.02
N VAL A 395 11.76 -19.23 10.56
CA VAL A 395 12.93 -20.06 10.17
C VAL A 395 12.74 -21.49 10.67
N LYS A 396 12.39 -21.67 11.94
CA LYS A 396 12.12 -23.01 12.50
C LYS A 396 10.91 -23.66 11.83
N LEU A 397 9.85 -22.89 11.60
CA LEU A 397 8.66 -23.38 10.89
C LEU A 397 9.03 -23.88 9.49
N GLY A 398 9.78 -23.09 8.72
CA GLY A 398 10.25 -23.49 7.39
C GLY A 398 11.15 -24.73 7.39
N GLN A 399 12.06 -24.83 8.35
CA GLN A 399 12.91 -26.01 8.52
C GLN A 399 12.09 -27.27 8.85
N GLY A 400 11.13 -27.14 9.76
CA GLY A 400 10.22 -28.24 10.11
C GLY A 400 9.37 -28.70 8.92
N LEU A 401 8.86 -27.76 8.14
CA LEU A 401 8.10 -28.07 6.93
C LEU A 401 8.97 -28.80 5.88
N VAL A 402 10.20 -28.34 5.65
CA VAL A 402 11.13 -29.03 4.74
C VAL A 402 11.43 -30.45 5.19
N ALA A 403 11.64 -30.67 6.50
CA ALA A 403 11.86 -32.00 7.06
C ALA A 403 10.64 -32.92 6.84
N HIS A 404 9.43 -32.41 7.16
CA HIS A 404 8.18 -33.14 6.93
C HIS A 404 7.98 -33.53 5.47
N LEU A 405 8.16 -32.59 4.52
CA LEU A 405 7.99 -32.88 3.09
C LEU A 405 9.01 -33.90 2.57
N ARG A 406 10.23 -33.87 3.09
CA ARG A 406 11.25 -34.91 2.76
C ARG A 406 10.83 -36.29 3.24
N GLU A 407 10.32 -36.41 4.43
CA GLU A 407 9.82 -37.66 5.02
C GLU A 407 8.60 -38.20 4.26
N GLU A 408 7.56 -37.38 4.11
CA GLU A 408 6.28 -37.70 3.47
C GLU A 408 6.46 -38.19 2.03
N PHE A 409 7.32 -37.51 1.25
CA PHE A 409 7.56 -37.83 -0.16
C PHE A 409 8.85 -38.63 -0.39
N LYS A 410 9.52 -39.13 0.67
CA LYS A 410 10.78 -39.88 0.59
C LYS A 410 11.86 -39.20 -0.26
N LEU A 411 11.98 -37.89 -0.10
CA LEU A 411 12.97 -37.10 -0.85
C LEU A 411 14.37 -37.26 -0.23
N GLY A 412 15.39 -37.25 -1.07
CA GLY A 412 16.78 -37.26 -0.60
C GLY A 412 17.14 -35.98 0.20
N GLU A 413 18.07 -36.09 1.14
CA GLU A 413 18.47 -35.01 2.05
C GLU A 413 18.89 -33.71 1.33
N LYS A 414 19.46 -33.81 0.13
CA LYS A 414 19.88 -32.66 -0.67
C LYS A 414 18.77 -32.04 -1.51
N VAL A 415 17.59 -32.69 -1.60
CA VAL A 415 16.45 -32.17 -2.36
C VAL A 415 15.82 -31.00 -1.61
N GLN A 416 15.59 -29.91 -2.33
CA GLN A 416 14.90 -28.73 -1.78
C GLN A 416 13.44 -28.73 -2.23
N PRO A 417 12.49 -29.11 -1.35
CA PRO A 417 11.06 -29.17 -1.70
C PRO A 417 10.41 -27.78 -1.83
N LEU A 418 11.05 -26.74 -1.29
CA LEU A 418 10.55 -25.37 -1.35
C LEU A 418 11.51 -24.49 -2.16
N MET A 419 10.96 -23.58 -2.95
CA MET A 419 11.71 -22.47 -3.58
C MET A 419 11.78 -21.24 -2.66
N GLY A 420 11.14 -21.27 -1.50
CA GLY A 420 11.08 -20.20 -0.50
C GLY A 420 9.67 -19.72 -0.20
N SER A 421 9.57 -18.60 0.50
CA SER A 421 8.32 -17.88 0.79
C SER A 421 8.46 -16.41 0.41
N LEU A 422 7.39 -15.80 -0.05
CA LEU A 422 7.28 -14.37 -0.33
C LEU A 422 5.82 -13.93 -0.02
N ASP A 423 5.64 -12.85 0.71
CA ASP A 423 4.33 -12.29 1.07
C ASP A 423 3.33 -13.40 1.52
N GLU A 424 3.70 -14.18 2.56
CA GLU A 424 2.93 -15.31 3.13
C GLU A 424 2.64 -16.47 2.17
N ASN A 425 3.10 -16.43 0.93
CA ASN A 425 2.99 -17.52 -0.02
C ASN A 425 4.19 -18.48 0.09
N LEU A 426 3.91 -19.77 0.15
CA LEU A 426 4.91 -20.83 0.07
C LEU A 426 5.01 -21.35 -1.37
N TYR A 427 6.23 -21.37 -1.91
CA TYR A 427 6.49 -21.82 -3.27
C TYR A 427 7.12 -23.20 -3.26
N LEU A 428 6.35 -24.20 -3.68
CA LEU A 428 6.83 -25.55 -3.85
C LEU A 428 7.77 -25.65 -5.06
N ASN A 429 8.78 -26.49 -4.97
CA ASN A 429 9.67 -26.81 -6.09
C ASN A 429 9.13 -28.04 -6.85
N PRO A 430 8.47 -27.88 -8.01
CA PRO A 430 7.87 -29.01 -8.71
C PRO A 430 8.88 -30.12 -9.06
N LYS A 431 10.12 -29.71 -9.36
CA LYS A 431 11.22 -30.65 -9.72
C LYS A 431 11.60 -31.58 -8.57
N ALA A 432 11.26 -31.24 -7.32
CA ALA A 432 11.55 -32.07 -6.16
C ALA A 432 10.63 -33.30 -6.05
N PHE A 433 9.43 -33.23 -6.63
CA PHE A 433 8.36 -34.21 -6.42
C PHE A 433 8.14 -35.14 -7.62
N GLY A 434 8.88 -34.95 -8.73
CA GLY A 434 8.76 -35.79 -9.94
C GLY A 434 7.31 -35.87 -10.44
N ASP A 435 6.84 -37.08 -10.69
CA ASP A 435 5.49 -37.35 -11.21
C ASP A 435 4.41 -37.46 -10.11
N THR A 436 4.71 -37.05 -8.89
CA THR A 436 3.74 -37.04 -7.80
C THR A 436 2.57 -36.10 -8.11
N ASP A 437 1.35 -36.52 -7.82
CA ASP A 437 0.14 -35.73 -8.01
C ASP A 437 0.28 -34.38 -7.32
N ILE A 438 0.14 -33.30 -8.10
CA ILE A 438 0.28 -31.91 -7.64
C ILE A 438 -0.73 -31.55 -6.55
N ALA A 439 -1.92 -32.13 -6.54
CA ALA A 439 -2.92 -31.90 -5.50
C ALA A 439 -2.40 -32.41 -4.16
N LYS A 440 -1.86 -33.63 -4.13
CA LYS A 440 -1.23 -34.23 -2.94
C LYS A 440 -0.02 -33.41 -2.47
N VAL A 441 0.81 -32.94 -3.40
CA VAL A 441 1.98 -32.11 -3.09
C VAL A 441 1.58 -30.77 -2.47
N ARG A 442 0.44 -30.19 -2.85
CA ARG A 442 -0.08 -28.93 -2.29
C ARG A 442 -0.73 -29.11 -0.93
N GLU A 443 -1.44 -30.23 -0.72
CA GLU A 443 -2.17 -30.48 0.52
C GLU A 443 -1.24 -30.82 1.69
N ALA A 444 -0.17 -31.57 1.46
CA ALA A 444 0.75 -32.00 2.52
C ALA A 444 1.35 -30.84 3.35
N PRO A 445 1.89 -29.74 2.76
CA PRO A 445 2.34 -28.59 3.53
C PRO A 445 1.20 -27.88 4.28
N ALA A 446 0.02 -27.78 3.68
CA ALA A 446 -1.13 -27.14 4.32
C ALA A 446 -1.60 -27.95 5.54
N ASP A 447 -1.71 -29.26 5.42
CA ASP A 447 -2.07 -30.16 6.52
C ASP A 447 -1.06 -30.15 7.66
N TRP A 448 0.22 -30.08 7.34
CA TRP A 448 1.25 -29.97 8.35
C TRP A 448 1.20 -28.62 9.07
N LEU A 449 1.06 -27.51 8.31
CA LEU A 449 0.99 -26.16 8.86
C LEU A 449 -0.22 -25.98 9.77
N ARG A 450 -1.41 -26.47 9.39
CA ARG A 450 -2.63 -26.42 10.24
C ARG A 450 -2.45 -27.02 11.63
N LYS A 451 -1.52 -27.97 11.78
CA LYS A 451 -1.17 -28.61 13.06
C LYS A 451 -0.17 -27.82 13.89
N GLN A 452 0.44 -26.78 13.32
CA GLN A 452 1.44 -25.99 14.03
C GLN A 452 0.79 -24.96 14.93
N GLN A 453 1.37 -24.79 16.11
CA GLN A 453 0.86 -23.82 17.08
C GLN A 453 1.00 -22.37 16.57
N GLY A 454 -0.10 -21.67 16.48
CA GLY A 454 -0.16 -20.29 16.01
C GLY A 454 -0.52 -20.13 14.53
N ILE A 455 -0.71 -21.24 13.80
CA ILE A 455 -1.27 -21.24 12.46
C ILE A 455 -2.77 -21.46 12.57
N GLY A 456 -3.57 -20.55 12.03
CA GLY A 456 -5.04 -20.62 12.11
C GLY A 456 -5.64 -21.40 10.94
N SER A 457 -5.38 -20.97 9.72
CA SER A 457 -5.86 -21.60 8.49
C SER A 457 -4.81 -21.49 7.39
N CYS A 458 -4.83 -22.46 6.49
CA CYS A 458 -3.95 -22.51 5.31
C CYS A 458 -4.75 -22.91 4.08
#